data_0d2a157ae1fb8ea2483e94b4e7bff7be
#
_entry.id   0d2a157ae1fb8ea2483e94b4e7bff7be
#
_cell.length_a   1.000
_cell.length_b   1.000
_cell.length_c   1.000
_cell.angle_alpha   90.00
_cell.angle_beta   90.00
_cell.angle_gamma   90.00
#
_symmetry.space_group_name_H-M   'P 1'
#
loop_
_entity.id
_entity.type
_entity.pdbx_description
1 polymer ?
#
loop_
_entity_poly.entity_id
_entity_poly.type
_entity_poly.pdbx_seq_one_letter_code
_entity_poly.pdbx_strand_id
1 'polypeptide(L)'
;MEKKVRPARGADKAPLMSFIKEVWGGHDYIPSVWDRWLRDRHGKMFVVEVDGIPVGMNRVRFLGDGSAWFEGARVHPAFRGRGLASMLGENSMRFAAAKGVGVFRLTSGSRNRAAHRQISRILFRETARFSVYEPPRGFRPRPAGAATRMGPGDLLTVMGLLRGAEEFRLGSGVFWHYFAAASLTERVVTGLLAEGAVWRSGDAVAVVKAGDEGEGHWEEVCYIGGPVSDSTGLLKALVGRDKNASERFVFVPQRSPIISALRKEGYGRNFSMVLFERRVANG
;
A
#
# COMPACT_ATOMS: atom_id res chain seq x y z
N MET A 1 -4.35 -31.82 -17.07
CA MET A 1 -3.96 -30.41 -16.86
C MET A 1 -3.01 -30.34 -15.68
N GLU A 2 -1.73 -30.27 -15.95
CA GLU A 2 -0.69 -30.08 -14.93
C GLU A 2 -0.68 -28.60 -14.53
N LYS A 3 -0.62 -28.34 -13.21
CA LYS A 3 -0.53 -26.98 -12.65
C LYS A 3 0.74 -26.85 -11.85
N LYS A 4 1.55 -25.83 -12.12
CA LYS A 4 2.83 -25.60 -11.45
C LYS A 4 3.04 -24.14 -11.14
N VAL A 5 3.53 -23.84 -9.92
CA VAL A 5 3.99 -22.48 -9.57
C VAL A 5 5.50 -22.47 -9.50
N ARG A 6 6.12 -21.47 -10.13
CA ARG A 6 7.57 -21.26 -10.14
C ARG A 6 7.93 -19.77 -10.09
N PRO A 7 9.18 -19.42 -9.81
CA PRO A 7 9.67 -18.06 -9.99
C PRO A 7 9.48 -17.58 -11.44
N ALA A 8 9.13 -16.30 -11.59
CA ALA A 8 8.99 -15.66 -12.89
C ALA A 8 10.35 -15.53 -13.60
N ARG A 9 10.32 -15.53 -14.92
CA ARG A 9 11.46 -15.34 -15.83
C ARG A 9 11.15 -14.28 -16.86
N GLY A 10 12.17 -13.72 -17.53
CA GLY A 10 11.97 -12.72 -18.56
C GLY A 10 11.05 -13.19 -19.71
N ALA A 11 11.15 -14.46 -20.10
CA ALA A 11 10.32 -15.05 -21.15
C ALA A 11 8.82 -15.10 -20.82
N ASP A 12 8.44 -15.01 -19.54
CA ASP A 12 7.03 -15.02 -19.13
C ASP A 12 6.31 -13.69 -19.43
N LYS A 13 7.07 -12.62 -19.71
CA LYS A 13 6.50 -11.29 -19.95
C LYS A 13 5.50 -11.31 -21.10
N ALA A 14 5.90 -11.80 -22.27
CA ALA A 14 5.06 -11.75 -23.46
C ALA A 14 3.72 -12.51 -23.28
N PRO A 15 3.69 -13.79 -22.87
CA PRO A 15 2.44 -14.50 -22.66
C PRO A 15 1.56 -13.90 -21.56
N LEU A 16 2.12 -13.35 -20.49
CA LEU A 16 1.33 -12.72 -19.44
C LEU A 16 0.79 -11.36 -19.88
N MET A 17 1.59 -10.54 -20.58
CA MET A 17 1.13 -9.23 -21.05
C MET A 17 0.04 -9.33 -22.13
N SER A 18 -0.08 -10.47 -22.82
CA SER A 18 -1.15 -10.67 -23.82
C SER A 18 -2.56 -10.47 -23.25
N PHE A 19 -2.76 -10.75 -21.95
CA PHE A 19 -4.05 -10.55 -21.30
C PHE A 19 -4.03 -9.51 -20.18
N ILE A 20 -2.86 -9.26 -19.53
CA ILE A 20 -2.77 -8.31 -18.43
C ILE A 20 -3.03 -6.88 -18.91
N LYS A 21 -2.51 -6.53 -20.09
CA LYS A 21 -2.72 -5.19 -20.69
C LYS A 21 -4.19 -4.84 -20.90
N GLU A 22 -5.08 -5.84 -20.99
CA GLU A 22 -6.53 -5.63 -21.15
C GLU A 22 -7.27 -5.48 -19.81
N VAL A 23 -6.58 -5.74 -18.68
CA VAL A 23 -7.17 -5.61 -17.35
C VAL A 23 -7.44 -4.12 -17.07
N TRP A 24 -8.60 -3.86 -16.42
CA TRP A 24 -9.07 -2.50 -16.10
C TRP A 24 -9.16 -1.56 -17.31
N GLY A 25 -9.57 -2.10 -18.47
CA GLY A 25 -9.74 -1.27 -19.67
C GLY A 25 -8.43 -0.73 -20.24
N GLY A 26 -7.34 -1.48 -20.06
CA GLY A 26 -6.03 -1.09 -20.58
C GLY A 26 -5.15 -0.28 -19.61
N HIS A 27 -5.59 -0.10 -18.37
CA HIS A 27 -4.89 0.70 -17.36
C HIS A 27 -4.19 -0.13 -16.27
N ASP A 28 -3.79 -1.38 -16.58
CA ASP A 28 -3.03 -2.18 -15.63
C ASP A 28 -1.57 -1.69 -15.53
N TYR A 29 -1.11 -1.45 -14.32
CA TYR A 29 0.24 -0.95 -14.05
C TYR A 29 1.35 -2.01 -14.21
N ILE A 30 1.04 -3.31 -14.20
CA ILE A 30 2.04 -4.37 -14.26
C ILE A 30 2.96 -4.26 -15.48
N PRO A 31 2.49 -3.90 -16.70
CA PRO A 31 3.38 -3.72 -17.85
C PRO A 31 4.53 -2.73 -17.59
N SER A 32 4.28 -1.62 -16.89
CA SER A 32 5.29 -0.59 -16.59
C SER A 32 6.28 -1.01 -15.51
N VAL A 33 5.86 -1.88 -14.57
CA VAL A 33 6.70 -2.27 -13.42
C VAL A 33 7.37 -3.63 -13.58
N TRP A 34 7.01 -4.43 -14.60
CA TRP A 34 7.46 -5.82 -14.77
C TRP A 34 8.97 -6.00 -14.66
N ASP A 35 9.74 -5.27 -15.46
CA ASP A 35 11.19 -5.45 -15.54
C ASP A 35 11.90 -5.01 -14.24
N ARG A 36 11.37 -3.99 -13.59
CA ARG A 36 11.83 -3.56 -12.27
C ARG A 36 11.55 -4.63 -11.21
N TRP A 37 10.32 -5.16 -11.20
CA TRP A 37 9.91 -6.20 -10.24
C TRP A 37 10.68 -7.50 -10.41
N LEU A 38 11.01 -7.86 -11.66
CA LEU A 38 11.78 -9.08 -11.95
C LEU A 38 13.21 -8.99 -11.38
N ARG A 39 13.79 -7.78 -11.33
CA ARG A 39 15.15 -7.51 -10.84
C ARG A 39 15.21 -7.14 -9.35
N ASP A 40 14.05 -6.91 -8.72
CA ASP A 40 13.99 -6.46 -7.34
C ASP A 40 14.50 -7.53 -6.36
N ARG A 41 15.48 -7.13 -5.53
CA ARG A 41 16.06 -8.00 -4.49
C ARG A 41 15.21 -8.08 -3.22
N HIS A 42 14.31 -7.11 -3.02
CA HIS A 42 13.39 -7.04 -1.87
C HIS A 42 12.04 -7.69 -2.15
N GLY A 43 11.91 -8.39 -3.26
CA GLY A 43 10.69 -9.08 -3.65
C GLY A 43 10.95 -10.30 -4.51
N LYS A 44 9.88 -11.05 -4.79
CA LYS A 44 9.91 -12.19 -5.70
C LYS A 44 8.60 -12.29 -6.47
N MET A 45 8.71 -12.41 -7.79
CA MET A 45 7.57 -12.70 -8.66
C MET A 45 7.43 -14.20 -8.85
N PHE A 46 6.19 -14.68 -8.86
CA PHE A 46 5.84 -16.06 -9.19
C PHE A 46 4.85 -16.09 -10.34
N VAL A 47 4.94 -17.16 -11.11
CA VAL A 47 4.07 -17.48 -12.24
C VAL A 47 3.42 -18.83 -11.98
N VAL A 48 2.14 -18.96 -12.31
CA VAL A 48 1.46 -20.24 -12.40
C VAL A 48 1.32 -20.63 -13.86
N GLU A 49 1.71 -21.86 -14.15
CA GLU A 49 1.58 -22.51 -15.44
C GLU A 49 0.47 -23.55 -15.43
N VAL A 50 -0.16 -23.72 -16.56
CA VAL A 50 -1.05 -24.84 -16.87
C VAL A 50 -0.52 -25.47 -18.17
N ASP A 51 -0.16 -26.76 -18.11
CA ASP A 51 0.43 -27.51 -19.21
C ASP A 51 1.64 -26.76 -19.87
N GLY A 52 2.50 -26.16 -19.02
CA GLY A 52 3.68 -25.39 -19.44
C GLY A 52 3.41 -23.96 -19.91
N ILE A 53 2.16 -23.51 -19.98
CA ILE A 53 1.79 -22.16 -20.43
C ILE A 53 1.62 -21.24 -19.22
N PRO A 54 2.32 -20.08 -19.13
CA PRO A 54 2.11 -19.07 -18.09
C PRO A 54 0.73 -18.45 -18.20
N VAL A 55 -0.11 -18.64 -17.18
CA VAL A 55 -1.53 -18.18 -17.17
C VAL A 55 -1.87 -17.30 -15.98
N GLY A 56 -0.90 -17.03 -15.10
CA GLY A 56 -1.12 -16.11 -13.98
C GLY A 56 0.17 -15.79 -13.25
N MET A 57 0.13 -14.71 -12.47
CA MET A 57 1.27 -14.22 -11.71
C MET A 57 0.84 -13.58 -10.40
N ASN A 58 1.79 -13.45 -9.47
CA ASN A 58 1.76 -12.52 -8.36
C ASN A 58 3.17 -12.09 -7.97
N ARG A 59 3.27 -11.16 -7.03
CA ARG A 59 4.52 -10.73 -6.40
C ARG A 59 4.38 -10.73 -4.89
N VAL A 60 5.45 -11.06 -4.18
CA VAL A 60 5.66 -10.80 -2.77
C VAL A 60 6.81 -9.82 -2.60
N ARG A 61 6.62 -8.79 -1.77
CA ARG A 61 7.63 -7.78 -1.42
C ARG A 61 7.83 -7.78 0.10
N PHE A 62 9.08 -7.71 0.56
CA PHE A 62 9.41 -7.60 1.98
C PHE A 62 9.45 -6.14 2.39
N LEU A 63 8.75 -5.80 3.48
CA LEU A 63 8.63 -4.43 3.96
C LEU A 63 9.55 -4.17 5.16
N GLY A 64 9.84 -2.90 5.41
CA GLY A 64 10.71 -2.45 6.49
C GLY A 64 10.24 -2.82 7.90
N ASP A 65 8.94 -3.13 8.09
CA ASP A 65 8.40 -3.60 9.37
C ASP A 65 8.57 -5.12 9.60
N GLY A 66 9.20 -5.83 8.67
CA GLY A 66 9.37 -7.28 8.72
C GLY A 66 8.18 -8.07 8.18
N SER A 67 7.16 -7.41 7.65
CA SER A 67 6.04 -8.09 7.00
C SER A 67 6.30 -8.34 5.51
N ALA A 68 5.48 -9.22 4.90
CA ALA A 68 5.43 -9.41 3.46
C ALA A 68 4.15 -8.83 2.87
N TRP A 69 4.29 -8.07 1.80
CA TRP A 69 3.22 -7.48 1.01
C TRP A 69 2.98 -8.28 -0.27
N PHE A 70 1.74 -8.68 -0.50
CA PHE A 70 1.34 -9.43 -1.69
C PHE A 70 0.60 -8.53 -2.65
N GLU A 71 1.07 -8.50 -3.89
CA GLU A 71 0.57 -7.59 -4.92
C GLU A 71 0.59 -8.23 -6.32
N GLY A 72 -0.04 -7.57 -7.29
CA GLY A 72 0.05 -7.96 -8.69
C GLY A 72 -0.60 -9.28 -9.05
N ALA A 73 -1.52 -9.81 -8.26
CA ALA A 73 -2.19 -11.08 -8.57
C ALA A 73 -3.06 -10.96 -9.81
N ARG A 74 -2.70 -11.68 -10.87
CA ARG A 74 -3.44 -11.76 -12.14
C ARG A 74 -3.57 -13.21 -12.58
N VAL A 75 -4.75 -13.58 -13.08
CA VAL A 75 -5.00 -14.88 -13.71
C VAL A 75 -5.77 -14.66 -14.99
N HIS A 76 -5.30 -15.28 -16.05
CA HIS A 76 -5.91 -15.24 -17.38
C HIS A 76 -7.41 -15.57 -17.31
N PRO A 77 -8.31 -14.79 -17.94
CA PRO A 77 -9.77 -14.96 -17.81
C PRO A 77 -10.25 -16.39 -18.06
N ALA A 78 -9.75 -17.06 -19.09
CA ALA A 78 -10.12 -18.43 -19.45
C ALA A 78 -9.70 -19.49 -18.40
N PHE A 79 -8.80 -19.15 -17.46
CA PHE A 79 -8.29 -20.06 -16.43
C PHE A 79 -8.79 -19.71 -15.02
N ARG A 80 -9.66 -18.71 -14.88
CA ARG A 80 -10.26 -18.34 -13.58
C ARG A 80 -11.16 -19.47 -13.04
N GLY A 81 -11.42 -19.42 -11.74
CA GLY A 81 -12.25 -20.43 -11.07
C GLY A 81 -11.57 -21.77 -10.80
N ARG A 82 -10.30 -21.96 -11.24
CA ARG A 82 -9.55 -23.22 -11.14
C ARG A 82 -8.56 -23.28 -9.96
N GLY A 83 -8.65 -22.35 -9.00
CA GLY A 83 -7.80 -22.30 -7.80
C GLY A 83 -6.39 -21.70 -8.00
N LEU A 84 -6.05 -21.20 -9.20
CA LEU A 84 -4.69 -20.76 -9.53
C LEU A 84 -4.22 -19.56 -8.69
N ALA A 85 -5.12 -18.63 -8.37
CA ALA A 85 -4.78 -17.50 -7.50
C ALA A 85 -4.49 -17.97 -6.06
N SER A 86 -5.17 -18.99 -5.53
CA SER A 86 -4.85 -19.60 -4.25
C SER A 86 -3.47 -20.25 -4.28
N MET A 87 -3.16 -21.03 -5.32
CA MET A 87 -1.85 -21.67 -5.49
C MET A 87 -0.71 -20.65 -5.48
N LEU A 88 -0.87 -19.53 -6.20
CA LEU A 88 0.09 -18.42 -6.19
C LEU A 88 0.23 -17.82 -4.79
N GLY A 89 -0.89 -17.51 -4.12
CA GLY A 89 -0.88 -16.94 -2.77
C GLY A 89 -0.22 -17.85 -1.74
N GLU A 90 -0.58 -19.13 -1.73
CA GLU A 90 0.01 -20.14 -0.84
C GLU A 90 1.51 -20.35 -1.09
N ASN A 91 1.93 -20.37 -2.36
CA ASN A 91 3.35 -20.46 -2.72
C ASN A 91 4.12 -19.24 -2.21
N SER A 92 3.57 -18.03 -2.39
CA SER A 92 4.18 -16.79 -1.92
C SER A 92 4.25 -16.74 -0.40
N MET A 93 3.24 -17.25 0.32
CA MET A 93 3.27 -17.35 1.78
C MET A 93 4.36 -18.33 2.25
N ARG A 94 4.46 -19.52 1.64
CA ARG A 94 5.52 -20.47 1.97
C ARG A 94 6.92 -19.90 1.73
N PHE A 95 7.09 -19.19 0.61
CA PHE A 95 8.34 -18.51 0.30
C PHE A 95 8.70 -17.43 1.33
N ALA A 96 7.74 -16.61 1.76
CA ALA A 96 7.96 -15.59 2.77
C ALA A 96 8.17 -16.17 4.17
N ALA A 97 7.41 -17.20 4.55
CA ALA A 97 7.57 -17.90 5.81
C ALA A 97 8.96 -18.56 5.94
N ALA A 98 9.47 -19.17 4.85
CA ALA A 98 10.84 -19.73 4.81
C ALA A 98 11.94 -18.67 4.99
N LYS A 99 11.60 -17.37 4.92
CA LYS A 99 12.47 -16.22 5.25
C LYS A 99 12.20 -15.63 6.63
N GLY A 100 11.44 -16.34 7.49
CA GLY A 100 11.12 -15.90 8.85
C GLY A 100 10.00 -14.85 8.94
N VAL A 101 9.24 -14.60 7.87
CA VAL A 101 8.14 -13.63 7.90
C VAL A 101 6.87 -14.29 8.43
N GLY A 102 6.32 -13.73 9.53
CA GLY A 102 5.08 -14.21 10.15
C GLY A 102 3.85 -13.33 9.87
N VAL A 103 4.01 -12.17 9.22
CA VAL A 103 2.90 -11.25 8.92
C VAL A 103 2.80 -11.02 7.42
N PHE A 104 1.67 -11.36 6.85
CA PHE A 104 1.37 -11.22 5.42
C PHE A 104 0.24 -10.23 5.22
N ARG A 105 0.41 -9.29 4.30
CA ARG A 105 -0.60 -8.28 4.00
C ARG A 105 -0.83 -8.14 2.50
N LEU A 106 -2.02 -7.71 2.17
CA LEU A 106 -2.41 -7.30 0.83
C LEU A 106 -3.57 -6.31 0.89
N THR A 107 -3.84 -5.66 -0.23
CA THR A 107 -5.04 -4.83 -0.38
C THR A 107 -5.86 -5.24 -1.59
N SER A 108 -7.15 -4.91 -1.52
CA SER A 108 -8.07 -5.03 -2.66
C SER A 108 -9.08 -3.89 -2.62
N GLY A 109 -9.52 -3.46 -3.80
CA GLY A 109 -10.58 -2.45 -3.91
C GLY A 109 -11.83 -2.85 -3.12
N SER A 110 -12.43 -1.91 -2.40
CA SER A 110 -13.53 -2.17 -1.45
C SER A 110 -14.76 -2.82 -2.09
N ARG A 111 -14.93 -2.68 -3.41
CA ARG A 111 -16.05 -3.27 -4.18
C ARG A 111 -15.71 -4.61 -4.83
N ASN A 112 -14.46 -5.07 -4.76
CA ASN A 112 -14.01 -6.29 -5.43
C ASN A 112 -14.36 -7.55 -4.63
N ARG A 113 -15.65 -7.89 -4.58
CA ARG A 113 -16.18 -9.05 -3.83
C ARG A 113 -15.54 -10.38 -4.26
N ALA A 114 -15.18 -10.51 -5.55
CA ALA A 114 -14.55 -11.74 -6.05
C ALA A 114 -13.17 -11.93 -5.46
N ALA A 115 -12.35 -10.87 -5.43
CA ALA A 115 -11.04 -10.90 -4.76
C ALA A 115 -11.19 -11.14 -3.26
N HIS A 116 -12.14 -10.50 -2.57
CA HIS A 116 -12.36 -10.70 -1.14
C HIS A 116 -12.67 -12.16 -0.80
N ARG A 117 -13.55 -12.83 -1.57
CA ARG A 117 -13.81 -14.27 -1.38
C ARG A 117 -12.56 -15.12 -1.57
N GLN A 118 -11.74 -14.79 -2.57
CA GLN A 118 -10.49 -15.50 -2.84
C GLN A 118 -9.47 -15.30 -1.71
N ILE A 119 -9.32 -14.06 -1.23
CA ILE A 119 -8.43 -13.67 -0.14
C ILE A 119 -8.83 -14.40 1.17
N SER A 120 -10.12 -14.46 1.48
CA SER A 120 -10.62 -15.18 2.67
C SER A 120 -10.37 -16.70 2.60
N ARG A 121 -10.39 -17.31 1.40
CA ARG A 121 -10.07 -18.74 1.23
C ARG A 121 -8.65 -19.09 1.63
N ILE A 122 -7.72 -18.18 1.47
CA ILE A 122 -6.32 -18.33 1.91
C ILE A 122 -6.08 -17.71 3.30
N LEU A 123 -7.15 -17.62 4.10
CA LEU A 123 -7.16 -17.27 5.52
C LEU A 123 -6.66 -15.85 5.87
N PHE A 124 -6.69 -14.92 4.93
CA PHE A 124 -6.54 -13.51 5.28
C PHE A 124 -7.83 -12.96 5.87
N ARG A 125 -7.68 -12.06 6.84
CA ARG A 125 -8.80 -11.36 7.49
C ARG A 125 -8.71 -9.87 7.19
N GLU A 126 -9.85 -9.24 7.02
CA GLU A 126 -9.94 -7.79 6.96
C GLU A 126 -9.51 -7.18 8.29
N THR A 127 -8.60 -6.20 8.26
CA THR A 127 -8.10 -5.51 9.46
C THR A 127 -8.44 -4.02 9.47
N ALA A 128 -8.51 -3.40 8.30
CA ALA A 128 -8.88 -1.99 8.18
C ALA A 128 -9.43 -1.67 6.78
N ARG A 129 -10.15 -0.55 6.69
CA ARG A 129 -10.60 0.04 5.42
C ARG A 129 -10.05 1.43 5.26
N PHE A 130 -9.56 1.74 4.09
CA PHE A 130 -9.00 3.04 3.76
C PHE A 130 -9.71 3.67 2.57
N SER A 131 -9.70 4.99 2.56
CA SER A 131 -10.00 5.80 1.38
C SER A 131 -8.79 6.64 1.03
N VAL A 132 -8.55 6.80 -0.25
CA VAL A 132 -7.52 7.68 -0.81
C VAL A 132 -8.21 8.92 -1.32
N TYR A 133 -7.72 10.06 -0.87
CA TYR A 133 -8.21 11.37 -1.25
C TYR A 133 -7.16 12.12 -2.06
N GLU A 134 -7.64 12.95 -3.00
CA GLU A 134 -6.83 13.84 -3.80
C GLU A 134 -7.28 15.29 -3.59
N PRO A 135 -6.37 16.24 -3.60
CA PRO A 135 -6.74 17.65 -3.57
C PRO A 135 -7.54 18.05 -4.84
N PRO A 136 -8.32 19.13 -4.79
CA PRO A 136 -9.07 19.58 -5.95
C PRO A 136 -8.16 19.94 -7.12
N ARG A 137 -8.66 19.83 -8.34
CA ARG A 137 -7.92 20.25 -9.56
C ARG A 137 -7.52 21.73 -9.43
N GLY A 138 -6.27 22.02 -9.79
CA GLY A 138 -5.72 23.37 -9.64
C GLY A 138 -5.40 23.76 -8.21
N PHE A 139 -5.35 22.79 -7.30
CA PHE A 139 -4.93 23.01 -5.93
C PHE A 139 -3.60 23.78 -5.89
N ARG A 140 -3.65 24.92 -5.23
CA ARG A 140 -2.45 25.73 -4.95
C ARG A 140 -2.23 25.70 -3.45
N PRO A 141 -1.13 25.06 -2.99
CA PRO A 141 -0.84 25.05 -1.57
C PRO A 141 -0.71 26.48 -1.06
N ARG A 142 -1.48 26.80 -0.04
CA ARG A 142 -1.28 28.02 0.74
C ARG A 142 -0.65 27.56 2.04
N PRO A 143 0.63 27.88 2.31
CA PRO A 143 1.22 27.59 3.59
C PRO A 143 0.38 28.26 4.69
N ALA A 144 -0.44 27.51 5.34
CA ALA A 144 -1.28 27.96 6.45
C ALA A 144 -1.04 27.00 7.62
N GLY A 145 -0.34 27.46 8.63
CA GLY A 145 -0.05 26.71 9.83
C GLY A 145 1.45 26.39 9.99
N ALA A 146 1.85 26.11 11.22
CA ALA A 146 3.19 25.70 11.56
C ALA A 146 3.28 24.16 11.55
N ALA A 147 3.96 23.59 10.56
CA ALA A 147 4.34 22.19 10.57
C ALA A 147 5.81 22.08 10.99
N THR A 148 6.08 21.36 12.07
CA THR A 148 7.42 21.09 12.56
C THR A 148 7.87 19.73 12.05
N ARG A 149 9.03 19.67 11.41
CA ARG A 149 9.67 18.41 11.02
C ARG A 149 10.28 17.76 12.25
N MET A 150 9.90 16.51 12.50
CA MET A 150 10.41 15.74 13.63
C MET A 150 11.70 15.02 13.26
N GLY A 151 12.60 14.90 14.21
CA GLY A 151 13.91 14.27 14.04
C GLY A 151 14.10 13.02 14.91
N PRO A 152 15.29 12.37 14.83
CA PRO A 152 15.56 11.12 15.55
C PRO A 152 15.35 11.19 17.08
N GLY A 153 15.54 12.36 17.70
CA GLY A 153 15.32 12.57 19.13
C GLY A 153 13.85 12.56 19.57
N ASP A 154 12.91 12.63 18.62
CA ASP A 154 11.48 12.79 18.90
C ASP A 154 10.70 11.47 18.95
N LEU A 155 11.38 10.31 18.92
CA LEU A 155 10.74 8.98 18.80
C LEU A 155 9.64 8.77 19.84
N LEU A 156 9.90 9.03 21.12
CA LEU A 156 8.93 8.80 22.19
C LEU A 156 7.71 9.71 22.03
N THR A 157 7.92 10.97 21.70
CA THR A 157 6.85 11.93 21.44
C THR A 157 5.99 11.48 20.25
N VAL A 158 6.61 11.11 19.13
CA VAL A 158 5.89 10.65 17.94
C VAL A 158 5.12 9.36 18.20
N MET A 159 5.72 8.40 18.90
CA MET A 159 5.03 7.16 19.27
C MET A 159 3.84 7.41 20.21
N GLY A 160 3.95 8.36 21.13
CA GLY A 160 2.85 8.79 21.98
C GLY A 160 1.69 9.38 21.16
N LEU A 161 1.98 10.30 20.26
CA LEU A 161 0.99 10.92 19.35
C LEU A 161 0.32 9.89 18.45
N LEU A 162 1.09 8.98 17.85
CA LEU A 162 0.56 7.91 17.01
C LEU A 162 -0.41 7.02 17.78
N ARG A 163 -0.01 6.51 18.95
CA ARG A 163 -0.83 5.62 19.77
C ARG A 163 -2.09 6.29 20.33
N GLY A 164 -2.04 7.61 20.56
CA GLY A 164 -3.18 8.41 21.01
C GLY A 164 -4.18 8.76 19.90
N ALA A 165 -3.77 8.71 18.64
CA ALA A 165 -4.61 9.07 17.52
C ALA A 165 -5.65 7.99 17.19
N GLU A 166 -6.90 8.40 16.92
CA GLU A 166 -7.97 7.49 16.52
C GLU A 166 -7.64 6.81 15.17
N GLU A 167 -7.00 7.51 14.25
CA GLU A 167 -6.57 7.00 12.96
C GLU A 167 -5.59 5.83 13.08
N PHE A 168 -4.74 5.82 14.09
CA PHE A 168 -3.83 4.70 14.36
C PHE A 168 -4.62 3.43 14.70
N ARG A 169 -5.61 3.53 15.56
CA ARG A 169 -6.49 2.42 15.93
C ARG A 169 -7.36 1.96 14.75
N LEU A 170 -8.01 2.89 14.04
CA LEU A 170 -8.88 2.61 12.90
C LEU A 170 -8.11 2.02 11.72
N GLY A 171 -6.86 2.42 11.55
CA GLY A 171 -5.96 1.99 10.49
C GLY A 171 -5.10 0.76 10.83
N SER A 172 -5.33 0.11 11.99
CA SER A 172 -4.50 -1.02 12.45
C SER A 172 -3.03 -0.70 12.59
N GLY A 173 -2.68 0.53 12.94
CA GLY A 173 -1.31 0.98 13.20
C GLY A 173 -0.39 0.95 11.97
N VAL A 174 -0.94 1.09 10.77
CA VAL A 174 -0.15 1.10 9.53
C VAL A 174 -0.06 2.49 8.89
N PHE A 175 0.97 2.69 8.09
CA PHE A 175 1.07 3.77 7.11
C PHE A 175 1.19 3.19 5.69
N TRP A 176 0.84 3.98 4.69
CA TRP A 176 0.88 3.59 3.29
C TRP A 176 2.07 4.20 2.58
N HIS A 177 2.73 3.45 1.71
CA HIS A 177 3.73 3.97 0.79
C HIS A 177 3.84 3.03 -0.42
N TYR A 178 3.84 3.59 -1.62
CA TYR A 178 3.77 2.81 -2.87
C TYR A 178 2.65 1.76 -2.84
N PHE A 179 1.46 2.18 -2.39
CA PHE A 179 0.27 1.31 -2.25
C PHE A 179 0.50 0.04 -1.42
N ALA A 180 1.51 0.02 -0.57
CA ALA A 180 1.74 -1.01 0.42
C ALA A 180 1.59 -0.45 1.84
N ALA A 181 1.09 -1.27 2.76
CA ALA A 181 0.89 -0.90 4.16
C ALA A 181 1.90 -1.60 5.06
N ALA A 182 2.70 -0.81 5.77
CA ALA A 182 3.64 -1.27 6.78
C ALA A 182 3.26 -0.76 8.18
N SER A 183 3.55 -1.54 9.22
CA SER A 183 3.26 -1.14 10.61
C SER A 183 4.17 0.00 11.06
N LEU A 184 3.59 0.98 11.76
CA LEU A 184 4.30 2.06 12.45
C LEU A 184 4.90 1.54 13.77
N THR A 185 5.83 0.58 13.67
CA THR A 185 6.63 0.11 14.80
C THR A 185 7.69 1.13 15.17
N GLU A 186 8.26 1.06 16.39
CA GLU A 186 9.35 1.95 16.81
C GLU A 186 10.52 1.92 15.83
N ARG A 187 10.92 0.74 15.34
CA ARG A 187 11.95 0.59 14.32
C ARG A 187 11.63 1.34 13.03
N VAL A 188 10.40 1.23 12.55
CA VAL A 188 9.96 1.92 11.31
C VAL A 188 9.89 3.42 11.53
N VAL A 189 9.33 3.86 12.67
CA VAL A 189 9.23 5.29 12.99
C VAL A 189 10.61 5.91 13.16
N THR A 190 11.59 5.20 13.75
CA THR A 190 12.99 5.65 13.81
C THR A 190 13.56 5.89 12.41
N GLY A 191 13.32 4.99 11.47
CA GLY A 191 13.73 5.18 10.07
C GLY A 191 13.05 6.39 9.42
N LEU A 192 11.74 6.54 9.61
CA LEU A 192 10.97 7.67 9.07
C LEU A 192 11.43 9.03 9.65
N LEU A 193 11.81 9.06 10.93
CA LEU A 193 12.40 10.24 11.57
C LEU A 193 13.77 10.58 10.99
N ALA A 194 14.62 9.58 10.77
CA ALA A 194 15.94 9.77 10.16
C ALA A 194 15.83 10.26 8.70
N GLU A 195 14.83 9.79 7.95
CA GLU A 195 14.48 10.27 6.60
C GLU A 195 13.87 11.69 6.63
N GLY A 196 13.43 12.18 7.80
CA GLY A 196 12.70 13.43 7.98
C GLY A 196 11.32 13.41 7.32
N ALA A 197 10.70 12.25 7.29
CA ALA A 197 9.36 12.03 6.72
C ALA A 197 8.24 12.35 7.71
N VAL A 198 8.54 12.58 9.01
CA VAL A 198 7.56 12.77 10.08
C VAL A 198 7.38 14.26 10.39
N TRP A 199 6.15 14.70 10.48
CA TRP A 199 5.75 16.08 10.71
C TRP A 199 4.72 16.18 11.82
N ARG A 200 4.74 17.30 12.57
CA ARG A 200 3.84 17.57 13.68
C ARG A 200 3.24 18.98 13.57
N SER A 201 2.00 19.14 14.02
CA SER A 201 1.36 20.43 14.36
C SER A 201 0.42 20.20 15.53
N GLY A 202 0.60 20.93 16.64
CA GLY A 202 -0.14 20.63 17.88
C GLY A 202 0.03 19.17 18.28
N ASP A 203 -1.07 18.45 18.43
CA ASP A 203 -1.11 17.01 18.73
C ASP A 203 -1.39 16.14 17.50
N ALA A 204 -1.36 16.71 16.32
CA ALA A 204 -1.42 15.94 15.08
C ALA A 204 -0.02 15.55 14.57
N VAL A 205 0.07 14.34 14.02
CA VAL A 205 1.28 13.79 13.39
C VAL A 205 0.96 13.26 12.00
N ALA A 206 1.85 13.48 11.04
CA ALA A 206 1.76 12.94 9.70
C ALA A 206 3.08 12.32 9.25
N VAL A 207 2.97 11.32 8.37
CA VAL A 207 4.09 10.78 7.59
C VAL A 207 3.88 11.17 6.14
N VAL A 208 4.86 11.86 5.55
CA VAL A 208 4.81 12.32 4.15
C VAL A 208 6.03 11.80 3.41
N LYS A 209 5.81 11.21 2.27
CA LYS A 209 6.87 10.70 1.39
C LYS A 209 6.57 11.10 -0.06
N ALA A 210 7.62 11.18 -0.86
CA ALA A 210 7.50 11.23 -2.31
C ALA A 210 7.55 9.81 -2.87
N GLY A 211 6.94 9.62 -4.02
CA GLY A 211 7.02 8.40 -4.80
C GLY A 211 7.35 8.70 -6.25
N ASP A 212 8.21 7.87 -6.84
CA ASP A 212 8.58 7.94 -8.25
C ASP A 212 8.34 6.59 -8.91
N GLU A 213 7.60 6.57 -10.01
CA GLU A 213 7.38 5.36 -10.80
C GLU A 213 7.23 5.70 -12.29
N GLY A 214 8.18 5.21 -13.10
CA GLY A 214 8.24 5.57 -14.52
C GLY A 214 8.49 7.07 -14.69
N GLU A 215 7.56 7.76 -15.37
CA GLU A 215 7.58 9.23 -15.52
C GLU A 215 6.75 9.94 -14.44
N GLY A 216 6.10 9.19 -13.54
CA GLY A 216 5.24 9.73 -12.49
C GLY A 216 6.02 10.08 -11.23
N HIS A 217 5.83 11.31 -10.76
CA HIS A 217 6.31 11.77 -9.45
C HIS A 217 5.12 12.25 -8.63
N TRP A 218 4.96 11.74 -7.42
CA TRP A 218 3.83 12.08 -6.56
C TRP A 218 4.22 12.29 -5.10
N GLU A 219 3.36 12.98 -4.37
CA GLU A 219 3.45 13.21 -2.94
C GLU A 219 2.39 12.37 -2.22
N GLU A 220 2.80 11.61 -1.22
CA GLU A 220 1.91 10.80 -0.40
C GLU A 220 1.88 11.31 1.05
N VAL A 221 0.70 11.68 1.54
CA VAL A 221 0.43 11.71 2.98
C VAL A 221 0.10 10.28 3.39
N CYS A 222 1.16 9.55 3.76
CA CYS A 222 1.14 8.11 4.02
C CYS A 222 0.36 7.74 5.30
N TYR A 223 0.31 8.68 6.23
CA TYR A 223 -0.43 8.63 7.49
C TYR A 223 -0.70 10.07 7.95
N ILE A 224 -1.86 10.28 8.55
CA ILE A 224 -2.17 11.49 9.31
C ILE A 224 -3.14 11.12 10.42
N GLY A 225 -2.93 11.66 11.62
CA GLY A 225 -3.80 11.41 12.78
C GLY A 225 -3.59 12.42 13.90
N GLY A 226 -4.61 12.53 14.74
CA GLY A 226 -4.67 13.46 15.87
C GLY A 226 -5.96 14.30 15.86
N PRO A 227 -6.08 15.34 16.71
CA PRO A 227 -7.23 16.23 16.71
C PRO A 227 -7.53 16.79 15.31
N VAL A 228 -8.81 16.88 14.95
CA VAL A 228 -9.22 17.27 13.58
C VAL A 228 -8.72 18.66 13.20
N SER A 229 -8.72 19.62 14.13
CA SER A 229 -8.18 20.98 13.92
C SER A 229 -6.71 20.95 13.52
N ASP A 230 -5.90 20.25 14.32
CA ASP A 230 -4.45 20.18 14.17
C ASP A 230 -4.07 19.38 12.92
N SER A 231 -4.77 18.25 12.69
CA SER A 231 -4.61 17.44 11.48
C SER A 231 -4.96 18.23 10.21
N THR A 232 -6.01 19.07 10.26
CA THR A 232 -6.38 19.92 9.13
C THR A 232 -5.33 21.00 8.86
N GLY A 233 -4.82 21.62 9.92
CA GLY A 233 -3.72 22.60 9.82
C GLY A 233 -2.45 21.97 9.27
N LEU A 234 -2.10 20.78 9.78
CA LEU A 234 -0.93 20.03 9.33
C LEU A 234 -1.05 19.63 7.85
N LEU A 235 -2.22 19.15 7.40
CA LEU A 235 -2.48 18.81 6.01
C LEU A 235 -2.29 20.02 5.08
N LYS A 236 -2.85 21.18 5.45
CA LYS A 236 -2.68 22.44 4.70
C LYS A 236 -1.24 22.88 4.58
N ALA A 237 -0.44 22.64 5.62
CA ALA A 237 0.97 22.98 5.64
C ALA A 237 1.85 22.01 4.81
N LEU A 238 1.40 20.77 4.61
CA LEU A 238 2.19 19.70 4.01
C LEU A 238 1.85 19.44 2.54
N VAL A 239 0.57 19.34 2.20
CA VAL A 239 0.16 18.99 0.82
C VAL A 239 0.58 20.09 -0.16
N GLY A 240 1.34 19.66 -1.17
CA GLY A 240 1.89 20.56 -2.20
C GLY A 240 3.22 21.20 -1.82
N ARG A 241 3.92 20.72 -0.81
CA ARG A 241 5.32 21.10 -0.55
C ARG A 241 6.22 20.63 -1.67
N ASP A 242 5.97 19.46 -2.20
CA ASP A 242 6.64 18.99 -3.40
C ASP A 242 6.00 19.63 -4.64
N LYS A 243 6.69 20.64 -5.18
CA LYS A 243 6.24 21.38 -6.36
C LYS A 243 6.32 20.56 -7.64
N ASN A 244 7.13 19.51 -7.66
CA ASN A 244 7.34 18.64 -8.81
C ASN A 244 6.31 17.50 -8.87
N ALA A 245 5.57 17.26 -7.78
CA ALA A 245 4.58 16.21 -7.75
C ALA A 245 3.41 16.53 -8.70
N SER A 246 3.21 15.65 -9.68
CA SER A 246 2.07 15.68 -10.61
C SER A 246 0.77 15.22 -9.95
N GLU A 247 0.89 14.31 -8.97
CA GLU A 247 -0.22 13.73 -8.23
C GLU A 247 0.00 13.81 -6.73
N ARG A 248 -1.08 13.81 -5.97
CA ARG A 248 -1.03 13.88 -4.50
C ARG A 248 -2.08 12.99 -3.88
N PHE A 249 -1.66 12.16 -2.93
CA PHE A 249 -2.53 11.18 -2.28
C PHE A 249 -2.54 11.36 -0.76
N VAL A 250 -3.73 11.27 -0.17
CA VAL A 250 -3.91 11.27 1.29
C VAL A 250 -4.61 9.98 1.69
N PHE A 251 -3.92 9.12 2.43
CA PHE A 251 -4.47 7.84 2.89
C PHE A 251 -5.10 8.02 4.27
N VAL A 252 -6.39 7.75 4.38
CA VAL A 252 -7.11 7.84 5.66
C VAL A 252 -8.00 6.62 5.90
N PRO A 253 -8.12 6.13 7.15
CA PRO A 253 -9.10 5.11 7.50
C PRO A 253 -10.52 5.61 7.21
N GLN A 254 -11.41 4.73 6.72
CA GLN A 254 -12.75 5.13 6.26
C GLN A 254 -13.65 5.80 7.31
N ARG A 255 -13.38 5.58 8.59
CA ARG A 255 -14.14 6.18 9.71
C ARG A 255 -13.39 7.32 10.40
N SER A 256 -12.28 7.77 9.83
CA SER A 256 -11.51 8.86 10.42
C SER A 256 -12.31 10.15 10.49
N PRO A 257 -12.29 10.86 11.62
CA PRO A 257 -12.94 12.17 11.79
C PRO A 257 -12.43 13.23 10.81
N ILE A 258 -11.18 13.13 10.33
CA ILE A 258 -10.56 14.08 9.39
C ILE A 258 -11.26 14.09 8.02
N ILE A 259 -12.03 13.06 7.66
CA ILE A 259 -12.71 12.97 6.37
C ILE A 259 -13.66 14.16 6.15
N SER A 260 -14.33 14.62 7.19
CA SER A 260 -15.23 15.77 7.11
C SER A 260 -14.46 17.03 6.75
N ALA A 261 -13.27 17.22 7.34
CA ALA A 261 -12.39 18.34 7.04
C ALA A 261 -11.81 18.26 5.62
N LEU A 262 -11.34 17.08 5.18
CA LEU A 262 -10.89 16.87 3.80
C LEU A 262 -11.96 17.29 2.77
N ARG A 263 -13.21 16.89 3.00
CA ARG A 263 -14.32 17.27 2.09
C ARG A 263 -14.62 18.77 2.08
N LYS A 264 -14.55 19.44 3.25
CA LYS A 264 -14.71 20.88 3.35
C LYS A 264 -13.62 21.64 2.60
N GLU A 265 -12.40 21.10 2.59
CA GLU A 265 -11.27 21.65 1.84
C GLU A 265 -11.30 21.24 0.35
N GLY A 266 -12.36 20.59 -0.12
CA GLY A 266 -12.56 20.25 -1.53
C GLY A 266 -11.85 18.98 -2.00
N TYR A 267 -11.28 18.17 -1.08
CA TYR A 267 -10.65 16.90 -1.46
C TYR A 267 -11.69 15.90 -1.97
N GLY A 268 -11.43 15.35 -3.14
CA GLY A 268 -12.20 14.27 -3.75
C GLY A 268 -11.70 12.91 -3.28
N ARG A 269 -12.64 11.97 -3.05
CA ARG A 269 -12.29 10.56 -2.82
C ARG A 269 -12.02 9.91 -4.16
N ASN A 270 -10.78 9.48 -4.41
CA ASN A 270 -10.39 8.77 -5.62
C ASN A 270 -10.91 7.31 -5.56
N PHE A 271 -10.46 6.52 -4.60
CA PHE A 271 -10.92 5.15 -4.42
C PHE A 271 -10.93 4.73 -2.94
N SER A 272 -11.41 3.51 -2.72
CA SER A 272 -11.43 2.89 -1.39
C SER A 272 -10.94 1.45 -1.47
N MET A 273 -10.23 1.03 -0.44
CA MET A 273 -9.62 -0.29 -0.37
C MET A 273 -9.76 -0.92 1.02
N VAL A 274 -9.62 -2.22 1.05
CA VAL A 274 -9.62 -3.04 2.25
C VAL A 274 -8.24 -3.61 2.45
N LEU A 275 -7.68 -3.42 3.65
CA LEU A 275 -6.45 -4.05 4.09
C LEU A 275 -6.78 -5.41 4.67
N PHE A 276 -6.10 -6.43 4.19
CA PHE A 276 -6.20 -7.79 4.69
C PHE A 276 -4.85 -8.21 5.27
N GLU A 277 -4.91 -8.93 6.39
CA GLU A 277 -3.74 -9.47 7.07
C GLU A 277 -3.94 -10.95 7.39
N ARG A 278 -2.86 -11.71 7.30
CA ARG A 278 -2.74 -13.05 7.87
C ARG A 278 -1.49 -13.13 8.71
N ARG A 279 -1.64 -13.61 9.94
CA ARG A 279 -0.52 -13.92 10.82
C ARG A 279 -0.33 -15.43 10.88
N VAL A 280 0.91 -15.86 10.86
CA VAL A 280 1.31 -17.24 11.08
C VAL A 280 2.18 -17.24 12.32
N ALA A 281 1.89 -18.12 13.26
CA ALA A 281 2.77 -18.32 14.41
C ALA A 281 4.15 -18.71 13.88
N ASN A 282 5.18 -18.02 14.36
CA ASN A 282 6.54 -18.50 14.17
C ASN A 282 6.64 -19.79 15.00
N GLY A 283 6.80 -20.93 14.31
CA GLY A 283 7.07 -22.20 14.96
C GLY A 283 8.44 -22.22 15.65
#